data_32b61707da3e4911b83be3f3b32c6d3c
#
_entry.id   32b61707da3e4911b83be3f3b32c6d3c
#
_cell.length_a   1.000
_cell.length_b   1.000
_cell.length_c   1.000
_cell.angle_alpha   90.00
_cell.angle_beta   90.00
_cell.angle_gamma   90.00
#
_symmetry.space_group_name_H-M   'P 1'
#
loop_
_entity.id
_entity.type
_entity.pdbx_description
1 polymer ?
#
loop_
_entity_poly.entity_id
_entity_poly.type
_entity_poly.pdbx_seq_one_letter_code
_entity_poly.pdbx_strand_id
1 'polypeptide(L)'
;MENKLREIFKLSSFRDGQEEIIQSVMDGKDVLGIMPTGGGKSLCYQYPAVVNDGMTIVISPLIALMKDQVDSLLARNIRAEFINSSQSWEEVKAVIDRMKKKEIDLLYVAPERLSQVGFTTMFRNNNMDVSFVAVDEAHCVSSWGHDFRPEYMNIRYFIENMGDSRPVVGAFTATATTEVREDIVKNLNLNTPQVFVRGFDRPNLHFSALQMKDKDRDAQALKIVKKSQGSGIVYVLTRKKAEATAKLLNQNGINAIAYHAGLNSDKRTKVQQDFMDNKYKVIVATVAFGMGVNKADIRFVVHLGMPGSLENYYQEAGRAGRDGEKASCVLLSSPKDYGLQSFFIQKGKDEMYEQGKSSGDVNEIVNIKYDKIKKIREYVENESCRRKTILNYFSDPDLDKYSDKCDNCDICLDESKNTERDMFFDKMGQEMQEKELLNRSHDLLDDEDEVVAPVNVTDTIRQTIDLFDEGLSIQKIAKVRELGATTIQGHLARYYASGGDLDIDSIVSKKEQSQVLLAMSKVKDYHYLRPIKEQLPSSIGYEKIKMVIAKIKRINI
;
A
#
# COMPACT_ATOMS: atom_id res chain seq x y z
N MET A 1 35.25 9.58 12.70
CA MET A 1 34.31 8.84 11.84
C MET A 1 34.54 9.09 10.34
N GLU A 2 34.73 10.31 9.88
CA GLU A 2 34.88 10.64 8.45
C GLU A 2 36.00 9.90 7.70
N ASN A 3 37.18 9.65 8.31
CA ASN A 3 38.24 8.91 7.65
C ASN A 3 37.84 7.50 7.23
N LYS A 4 37.17 6.75 8.15
CA LYS A 4 36.62 5.41 7.83
C LYS A 4 35.47 5.49 6.82
N LEU A 5 34.65 6.55 6.86
CA LEU A 5 33.59 6.79 5.87
C LEU A 5 34.16 6.90 4.45
N ARG A 6 35.24 7.69 4.29
CA ARG A 6 35.95 7.89 2.99
C ARG A 6 36.66 6.62 2.54
N GLU A 7 37.29 5.93 3.46
CA GLU A 7 38.09 4.72 3.15
C GLU A 7 37.19 3.57 2.72
N ILE A 8 36.15 3.25 3.50
CA ILE A 8 35.32 2.06 3.34
C ILE A 8 34.13 2.31 2.40
N PHE A 9 33.38 3.38 2.65
CA PHE A 9 32.14 3.65 1.94
C PHE A 9 32.31 4.57 0.72
N LYS A 10 33.50 5.16 0.53
CA LYS A 10 33.83 6.09 -0.56
C LYS A 10 32.91 7.32 -0.57
N LEU A 11 32.46 7.76 0.60
CA LEU A 11 31.64 8.94 0.80
C LEU A 11 32.47 10.06 1.42
N SER A 12 32.27 11.31 0.97
CA SER A 12 33.03 12.48 1.42
C SER A 12 32.59 12.97 2.81
N SER A 13 31.32 12.86 3.13
CA SER A 13 30.72 13.32 4.40
C SER A 13 29.45 12.54 4.72
N PHE A 14 29.04 12.58 5.98
CA PHE A 14 27.71 12.12 6.40
C PHE A 14 26.63 13.09 5.91
N ARG A 15 25.43 12.56 5.67
CA ARG A 15 24.23 13.35 5.49
C ARG A 15 23.68 13.79 6.84
N ASP A 16 22.81 14.79 6.83
CA ASP A 16 22.14 15.30 8.03
C ASP A 16 21.51 14.17 8.87
N GLY A 17 21.79 14.15 10.17
CA GLY A 17 21.35 13.16 11.15
C GLY A 17 22.07 11.81 11.12
N GLN A 18 22.85 11.46 10.09
CA GLN A 18 23.52 10.15 10.04
C GLN A 18 24.60 10.02 11.11
N GLU A 19 25.42 11.04 11.29
CA GLU A 19 26.55 11.02 12.22
C GLU A 19 26.05 10.89 13.68
N GLU A 20 25.01 11.63 14.04
CA GLU A 20 24.41 11.58 15.38
C GLU A 20 23.78 10.21 15.67
N ILE A 21 23.09 9.63 14.71
CA ILE A 21 22.50 8.27 14.83
C ILE A 21 23.62 7.23 15.01
N ILE A 22 24.63 7.26 14.16
CA ILE A 22 25.76 6.32 14.21
C ILE A 22 26.50 6.46 15.54
N GLN A 23 26.76 7.70 15.99
CA GLN A 23 27.43 7.94 17.28
C GLN A 23 26.61 7.38 18.44
N SER A 24 25.28 7.56 18.44
CA SER A 24 24.40 7.02 19.47
C SER A 24 24.45 5.49 19.53
N VAL A 25 24.45 4.81 18.39
CA VAL A 25 24.62 3.35 18.31
C VAL A 25 25.99 2.93 18.86
N MET A 26 27.07 3.64 18.49
CA MET A 26 28.42 3.36 18.95
C MET A 26 28.59 3.61 20.46
N ASP A 27 27.81 4.56 21.03
CA ASP A 27 27.75 4.83 22.48
C ASP A 27 26.90 3.79 23.25
N GLY A 28 26.40 2.75 22.58
CA GLY A 28 25.60 1.69 23.21
C GLY A 28 24.14 2.07 23.49
N LYS A 29 23.59 3.11 22.82
CA LYS A 29 22.22 3.57 23.01
C LYS A 29 21.30 3.01 21.94
N ASP A 30 20.10 2.61 22.33
CA ASP A 30 19.05 2.31 21.35
C ASP A 30 18.66 3.56 20.57
N VAL A 31 18.30 3.39 19.31
CA VAL A 31 17.93 4.51 18.44
C VAL A 31 16.63 4.24 17.68
N LEU A 32 15.86 5.29 17.46
CA LEU A 32 14.76 5.32 16.51
C LEU A 32 15.07 6.38 15.45
N GLY A 33 15.49 5.94 14.26
CA GLY A 33 15.85 6.78 13.13
C GLY A 33 14.74 6.88 12.09
N ILE A 34 14.11 8.05 11.97
CA ILE A 34 13.10 8.32 10.96
C ILE A 34 13.72 9.23 9.92
N MET A 35 14.00 8.65 8.76
CA MET A 35 14.71 9.31 7.67
C MET A 35 14.03 8.95 6.34
N PRO A 36 13.87 9.88 5.39
CA PRO A 36 13.15 9.64 4.14
C PRO A 36 13.81 8.56 3.30
N THR A 37 13.06 8.05 2.34
CA THR A 37 13.60 7.20 1.29
C THR A 37 14.69 7.97 0.53
N GLY A 38 15.87 7.37 0.39
CA GLY A 38 17.04 8.05 -0.18
C GLY A 38 17.87 8.89 0.82
N GLY A 39 17.42 9.03 2.08
CA GLY A 39 18.16 9.71 3.15
C GLY A 39 19.42 8.97 3.63
N GLY A 40 19.64 7.73 3.16
CA GLY A 40 20.83 6.94 3.50
C GLY A 40 20.73 6.17 4.81
N LYS A 41 19.52 5.74 5.21
CA LYS A 41 19.26 4.89 6.41
C LYS A 41 20.22 3.71 6.54
N SER A 42 20.54 3.05 5.41
CA SER A 42 21.40 1.86 5.42
C SER A 42 22.79 2.14 6.00
N LEU A 43 23.35 3.34 5.77
CA LEU A 43 24.65 3.71 6.34
C LEU A 43 24.61 3.75 7.88
N CYS A 44 23.47 4.11 8.48
CA CYS A 44 23.33 4.20 9.94
C CYS A 44 23.51 2.86 10.65
N TYR A 45 23.30 1.75 9.96
CA TYR A 45 23.56 0.41 10.51
C TYR A 45 24.74 -0.31 9.84
N GLN A 46 25.10 0.03 8.61
CA GLN A 46 26.26 -0.54 7.95
C GLN A 46 27.60 0.00 8.50
N TYR A 47 27.64 1.29 8.87
CA TYR A 47 28.84 1.89 9.42
C TYR A 47 29.21 1.29 10.79
N PRO A 48 28.31 1.22 11.77
CA PRO A 48 28.61 0.55 13.06
C PRO A 48 29.05 -0.91 12.88
N ALA A 49 28.43 -1.65 11.94
CA ALA A 49 28.77 -3.05 11.68
C ALA A 49 30.22 -3.29 11.28
N VAL A 50 30.86 -2.30 10.65
CA VAL A 50 32.25 -2.41 10.16
C VAL A 50 33.25 -1.83 11.15
N VAL A 51 32.77 -1.00 12.07
CA VAL A 51 33.65 -0.25 13.01
C VAL A 51 33.68 -0.87 14.37
N ASN A 52 32.57 -1.47 14.82
CA ASN A 52 32.46 -2.11 16.13
C ASN A 52 32.88 -3.60 16.05
N ASP A 53 33.31 -4.14 17.19
CA ASP A 53 33.46 -5.57 17.33
C ASP A 53 32.08 -6.26 17.45
N GLY A 54 32.00 -7.52 17.02
CA GLY A 54 30.76 -8.28 17.01
C GLY A 54 30.00 -8.14 15.67
N MET A 55 28.97 -8.97 15.52
CA MET A 55 28.16 -9.03 14.31
C MET A 55 26.94 -8.09 14.43
N THR A 56 26.61 -7.42 13.36
CA THR A 56 25.35 -6.69 13.22
C THR A 56 24.31 -7.52 12.49
N ILE A 57 23.10 -7.64 13.05
CA ILE A 57 21.96 -8.27 12.37
C ILE A 57 21.05 -7.16 11.85
N VAL A 58 20.68 -7.25 10.58
CA VAL A 58 19.71 -6.35 9.94
C VAL A 58 18.46 -7.12 9.60
N ILE A 59 17.36 -6.83 10.28
CA ILE A 59 16.06 -7.42 9.98
C ILE A 59 15.38 -6.56 8.93
N SER A 60 15.11 -7.11 7.74
CA SER A 60 14.54 -6.39 6.60
C SER A 60 13.44 -7.22 5.93
N PRO A 61 12.33 -6.60 5.46
CA PRO A 61 11.20 -7.34 4.91
C PRO A 61 11.34 -7.71 3.42
N LEU A 62 12.43 -7.34 2.78
CA LEU A 62 12.55 -7.34 1.32
C LEU A 62 13.72 -8.20 0.84
N ILE A 63 13.40 -9.43 0.44
CA ILE A 63 14.39 -10.43 -0.04
C ILE A 63 15.24 -9.87 -1.19
N ALA A 64 14.63 -9.21 -2.19
CA ALA A 64 15.36 -8.64 -3.31
C ALA A 64 16.35 -7.55 -2.86
N LEU A 65 15.92 -6.67 -1.95
CA LEU A 65 16.76 -5.61 -1.42
C LEU A 65 17.94 -6.16 -0.59
N MET A 66 17.74 -7.25 0.15
CA MET A 66 18.82 -7.89 0.92
C MET A 66 19.97 -8.29 0.01
N LYS A 67 19.66 -8.95 -1.10
CA LYS A 67 20.68 -9.39 -2.06
C LYS A 67 21.47 -8.20 -2.62
N ASP A 68 20.75 -7.17 -3.09
CA ASP A 68 21.38 -5.96 -3.64
C ASP A 68 22.28 -5.25 -2.60
N GLN A 69 21.84 -5.21 -1.33
CA GLN A 69 22.64 -4.64 -0.24
C GLN A 69 23.89 -5.47 0.03
N VAL A 70 23.76 -6.80 0.11
CA VAL A 70 24.90 -7.71 0.33
C VAL A 70 25.90 -7.63 -0.84
N ASP A 71 25.42 -7.69 -2.08
CA ASP A 71 26.29 -7.58 -3.27
C ASP A 71 27.07 -6.24 -3.27
N SER A 72 26.40 -5.15 -2.91
CA SER A 72 27.04 -3.83 -2.79
C SER A 72 28.06 -3.75 -1.66
N LEU A 73 27.85 -4.46 -0.55
CA LEU A 73 28.79 -4.53 0.59
C LEU A 73 30.02 -5.39 0.26
N LEU A 74 29.79 -6.55 -0.36
CA LEU A 74 30.86 -7.44 -0.83
C LEU A 74 31.77 -6.75 -1.85
N ALA A 75 31.20 -5.95 -2.76
CA ALA A 75 31.99 -5.14 -3.70
C ALA A 75 32.88 -4.09 -3.01
N ARG A 76 32.62 -3.77 -1.74
CA ARG A 76 33.45 -2.89 -0.89
C ARG A 76 34.33 -3.67 0.09
N ASN A 77 34.46 -4.98 -0.07
CA ASN A 77 35.17 -5.88 0.83
C ASN A 77 34.62 -5.92 2.27
N ILE A 78 33.32 -5.63 2.47
CA ILE A 78 32.62 -5.79 3.74
C ILE A 78 32.02 -7.20 3.77
N ARG A 79 32.27 -7.95 4.85
CA ARG A 79 31.85 -9.33 5.00
C ARG A 79 30.37 -9.39 5.38
N ALA A 80 29.51 -9.44 4.37
CA ALA A 80 28.06 -9.46 4.52
C ALA A 80 27.44 -10.75 3.97
N GLU A 81 26.32 -11.18 4.57
CA GLU A 81 25.51 -12.32 4.14
C GLU A 81 24.02 -12.06 4.38
N PHE A 82 23.18 -12.95 3.86
CA PHE A 82 21.75 -12.91 4.17
C PHE A 82 21.20 -14.32 4.46
N ILE A 83 20.09 -14.35 5.22
CA ILE A 83 19.27 -15.56 5.45
C ILE A 83 17.80 -15.20 5.19
N ASN A 84 17.21 -15.82 4.16
CA ASN A 84 15.81 -15.63 3.80
C ASN A 84 15.15 -16.91 3.28
N SER A 85 13.88 -16.85 2.87
CA SER A 85 13.11 -18.02 2.43
C SER A 85 13.48 -18.57 1.05
N SER A 86 14.30 -17.87 0.27
CA SER A 86 14.72 -18.34 -1.08
C SER A 86 15.89 -19.30 -1.06
N GLN A 87 16.58 -19.44 0.08
CA GLN A 87 17.79 -20.25 0.23
C GLN A 87 17.46 -21.69 0.64
N SER A 88 18.22 -22.64 0.11
CA SER A 88 18.22 -24.04 0.55
C SER A 88 18.79 -24.18 1.96
N TRP A 89 18.54 -25.34 2.58
CA TRP A 89 19.10 -25.62 3.91
C TRP A 89 20.64 -25.66 3.91
N GLU A 90 21.25 -26.18 2.84
CA GLU A 90 22.70 -26.24 2.67
C GLU A 90 23.33 -24.85 2.63
N GLU A 91 22.71 -23.92 1.89
CA GLU A 91 23.16 -22.52 1.83
C GLU A 91 23.04 -21.84 3.19
N VAL A 92 21.92 -22.00 3.88
CA VAL A 92 21.73 -21.45 5.23
C VAL A 92 22.75 -22.02 6.21
N LYS A 93 23.03 -23.32 6.15
CA LYS A 93 24.05 -23.99 6.99
C LYS A 93 25.45 -23.41 6.74
N ALA A 94 25.81 -23.18 5.48
CA ALA A 94 27.08 -22.56 5.14
C ALA A 94 27.23 -21.15 5.75
N VAL A 95 26.17 -20.35 5.73
CA VAL A 95 26.15 -19.03 6.38
C VAL A 95 26.35 -19.19 7.89
N ILE A 96 25.61 -20.11 8.54
CA ILE A 96 25.75 -20.38 9.99
C ILE A 96 27.18 -20.78 10.36
N ASP A 97 27.83 -21.62 9.56
CA ASP A 97 29.20 -22.05 9.81
C ASP A 97 30.21 -20.89 9.69
N ARG A 98 29.96 -19.94 8.78
CA ARG A 98 30.75 -18.70 8.66
C ARG A 98 30.52 -17.75 9.83
N MET A 99 29.27 -17.66 10.33
CA MET A 99 28.95 -16.90 11.54
C MET A 99 29.75 -17.41 12.75
N LYS A 100 29.79 -18.74 12.94
CA LYS A 100 30.55 -19.38 14.03
C LYS A 100 32.05 -19.07 13.96
N LYS A 101 32.60 -18.91 12.77
CA LYS A 101 34.00 -18.55 12.52
C LYS A 101 34.27 -17.06 12.62
N LYS A 102 33.26 -16.24 12.92
CA LYS A 102 33.32 -14.77 12.94
C LYS A 102 33.77 -14.16 11.59
N GLU A 103 33.34 -14.77 10.49
CA GLU A 103 33.66 -14.34 9.12
C GLU A 103 32.58 -13.41 8.53
N ILE A 104 31.61 -12.96 9.33
CA ILE A 104 30.50 -12.09 8.90
C ILE A 104 30.42 -10.90 9.84
N ASP A 105 30.48 -9.69 9.29
CA ASP A 105 30.29 -8.43 10.02
C ASP A 105 28.80 -8.04 10.04
N LEU A 106 28.07 -8.36 8.96
CA LEU A 106 26.71 -7.92 8.76
C LEU A 106 25.84 -9.03 8.16
N LEU A 107 24.79 -9.42 8.89
CA LEU A 107 23.84 -10.45 8.48
C LEU A 107 22.46 -9.86 8.26
N TYR A 108 21.94 -9.91 7.03
CA TYR A 108 20.54 -9.60 6.74
C TYR A 108 19.66 -10.81 7.00
N VAL A 109 18.55 -10.61 7.73
CA VAL A 109 17.62 -11.68 8.09
C VAL A 109 16.19 -11.26 7.72
N ALA A 110 15.50 -12.15 7.02
CA ALA A 110 14.08 -11.96 6.75
C ALA A 110 13.24 -12.24 8.01
N PRO A 111 12.23 -11.41 8.33
CA PRO A 111 11.47 -11.48 9.59
C PRO A 111 10.77 -12.84 9.78
N GLU A 112 10.35 -13.51 8.71
CA GLU A 112 9.75 -14.85 8.77
C GLU A 112 10.71 -15.94 9.27
N ARG A 113 12.02 -15.71 9.21
CA ARG A 113 13.02 -16.64 9.78
C ARG A 113 13.03 -16.62 11.30
N LEU A 114 12.65 -15.51 11.91
CA LEU A 114 12.64 -15.35 13.37
C LEU A 114 11.59 -16.24 14.06
N SER A 115 10.52 -16.59 13.35
CA SER A 115 9.47 -17.49 13.85
C SER A 115 9.80 -18.98 13.68
N GLN A 116 10.89 -19.33 12.96
CA GLN A 116 11.26 -20.71 12.77
C GLN A 116 11.84 -21.35 14.04
N VAL A 117 11.34 -22.54 14.36
CA VAL A 117 11.80 -23.30 15.53
C VAL A 117 13.31 -23.50 15.45
N GLY A 118 14.00 -23.09 16.51
CA GLY A 118 15.46 -23.27 16.62
C GLY A 118 16.30 -22.12 16.05
N PHE A 119 15.74 -21.18 15.28
CA PHE A 119 16.54 -20.07 14.74
C PHE A 119 17.10 -19.19 15.87
N THR A 120 16.25 -18.69 16.77
CA THR A 120 16.68 -17.91 17.95
C THR A 120 17.60 -18.74 18.86
N THR A 121 17.24 -20.00 19.10
CA THR A 121 18.04 -20.91 19.95
C THR A 121 19.43 -21.19 19.37
N MET A 122 19.57 -21.18 18.05
CA MET A 122 20.86 -21.36 17.38
C MET A 122 21.84 -20.24 17.73
N PHE A 123 21.39 -18.98 17.80
CA PHE A 123 22.25 -17.87 18.22
C PHE A 123 22.73 -18.07 19.65
N ARG A 124 21.83 -18.39 20.57
CA ARG A 124 22.12 -18.62 21.97
C ARG A 124 23.06 -19.81 22.18
N ASN A 125 22.76 -20.98 21.60
CA ASN A 125 23.53 -22.21 21.78
C ASN A 125 24.96 -22.14 21.22
N ASN A 126 25.21 -21.26 20.24
CA ASN A 126 26.52 -21.07 19.66
C ASN A 126 27.24 -19.83 20.18
N ASN A 127 26.67 -19.17 21.20
CA ASN A 127 27.23 -17.96 21.83
C ASN A 127 27.65 -16.92 20.77
N MET A 128 26.73 -16.62 19.83
CA MET A 128 26.99 -15.67 18.75
C MET A 128 27.17 -14.26 19.30
N ASP A 129 28.28 -13.65 18.96
CA ASP A 129 28.64 -12.30 19.41
C ASP A 129 27.91 -11.26 18.55
N VAL A 130 26.71 -10.85 18.97
CA VAL A 130 25.89 -9.86 18.28
C VAL A 130 25.91 -8.55 19.06
N SER A 131 26.51 -7.52 18.49
CA SER A 131 26.65 -6.21 19.12
C SER A 131 25.47 -5.27 18.81
N PHE A 132 24.86 -5.42 17.63
CA PHE A 132 23.80 -4.52 17.15
C PHE A 132 22.71 -5.26 16.37
N VAL A 133 21.46 -4.92 16.61
CA VAL A 133 20.31 -5.35 15.81
C VAL A 133 19.64 -4.12 15.19
N ALA A 134 19.68 -4.03 13.88
CA ALA A 134 18.99 -3.00 13.12
C ALA A 134 17.67 -3.56 12.57
N VAL A 135 16.57 -2.87 12.81
CA VAL A 135 15.24 -3.19 12.27
C VAL A 135 14.94 -2.21 11.16
N ASP A 136 15.09 -2.65 9.91
CA ASP A 136 14.74 -1.84 8.74
C ASP A 136 13.22 -1.91 8.49
N GLU A 137 12.67 -0.84 7.91
CA GLU A 137 11.22 -0.64 7.74
C GLU A 137 10.43 -0.91 9.03
N ALA A 138 10.93 -0.37 10.16
CA ALA A 138 10.40 -0.63 11.51
C ALA A 138 8.91 -0.28 11.68
N HIS A 139 8.33 0.55 10.80
CA HIS A 139 6.89 0.81 10.79
C HIS A 139 6.04 -0.46 10.58
N CYS A 140 6.64 -1.54 10.06
CA CYS A 140 5.98 -2.83 9.90
C CYS A 140 5.60 -3.51 11.23
N VAL A 141 6.19 -3.09 12.37
CA VAL A 141 5.84 -3.63 13.70
C VAL A 141 4.56 -3.01 14.26
N SER A 142 4.12 -1.89 13.72
CA SER A 142 2.97 -1.14 14.21
C SER A 142 1.71 -1.44 13.41
N SER A 143 0.61 -1.74 14.09
CA SER A 143 -0.72 -1.86 13.47
C SER A 143 -1.21 -0.51 12.90
N TRP A 144 -0.70 0.61 13.43
CA TRP A 144 -0.89 1.96 12.89
C TRP A 144 0.02 2.23 11.68
N GLY A 145 1.01 1.38 11.40
CA GLY A 145 1.85 1.45 10.21
C GLY A 145 1.02 1.28 8.92
N HIS A 146 1.55 1.72 7.81
CA HIS A 146 0.87 1.57 6.50
C HIS A 146 1.09 0.18 5.88
N ASP A 147 2.07 -0.59 6.37
CA ASP A 147 2.43 -1.95 5.92
C ASP A 147 2.71 -2.84 7.15
N PHE A 148 1.69 -3.04 8.00
CA PHE A 148 1.82 -3.92 9.16
C PHE A 148 2.11 -5.36 8.73
N ARG A 149 3.15 -5.97 9.35
CA ARG A 149 3.57 -7.35 9.11
C ARG A 149 3.63 -8.14 10.40
N PRO A 150 2.77 -9.15 10.58
CA PRO A 150 2.72 -9.96 11.80
C PRO A 150 4.07 -10.57 12.20
N GLU A 151 4.92 -10.90 11.22
CA GLU A 151 6.24 -11.50 11.42
C GLU A 151 7.17 -10.58 12.21
N TYR A 152 6.98 -9.25 12.13
CA TYR A 152 7.75 -8.26 12.90
C TYR A 152 7.50 -8.34 14.40
N MET A 153 6.38 -8.89 14.85
CA MET A 153 6.09 -9.08 16.28
C MET A 153 7.05 -10.07 16.94
N ASN A 154 7.71 -10.94 16.14
CA ASN A 154 8.69 -11.90 16.65
C ASN A 154 10.07 -11.28 16.92
N ILE A 155 10.31 -10.05 16.45
CA ILE A 155 11.63 -9.38 16.57
C ILE A 155 11.98 -9.17 18.05
N ARG A 156 11.02 -8.70 18.85
CA ARG A 156 11.23 -8.52 20.28
C ARG A 156 11.66 -9.83 20.96
N TYR A 157 10.92 -10.92 20.73
CA TYR A 157 11.25 -12.24 21.28
C TYR A 157 12.65 -12.68 20.86
N PHE A 158 13.03 -12.47 19.60
CA PHE A 158 14.35 -12.79 19.08
C PHE A 158 15.43 -12.00 19.84
N ILE A 159 15.31 -10.67 19.96
CA ILE A 159 16.28 -9.81 20.64
C ILE A 159 16.46 -10.23 22.10
N GLU A 160 15.37 -10.52 22.82
CA GLU A 160 15.38 -10.87 24.24
C GLU A 160 15.93 -12.28 24.53
N ASN A 161 15.98 -13.17 23.53
CA ASN A 161 16.31 -14.60 23.73
C ASN A 161 17.50 -15.11 22.90
N MET A 162 18.15 -14.28 22.09
CA MET A 162 19.23 -14.70 21.20
C MET A 162 20.60 -14.86 21.89
N GLY A 163 20.80 -14.30 23.08
CA GLY A 163 22.07 -14.35 23.82
C GLY A 163 21.91 -14.00 25.30
N ASP A 164 23.01 -13.99 26.03
CA ASP A 164 23.04 -13.65 27.45
C ASP A 164 23.03 -12.12 27.70
N SER A 165 23.50 -11.34 26.72
CA SER A 165 23.46 -9.88 26.74
C SER A 165 22.55 -9.35 25.62
N ARG A 166 21.74 -8.33 25.95
CA ARG A 166 20.92 -7.66 24.94
C ARG A 166 21.81 -6.77 24.08
N PRO A 167 21.78 -6.91 22.73
CA PRO A 167 22.48 -6.00 21.85
C PRO A 167 21.84 -4.60 21.84
N VAL A 168 22.56 -3.62 21.34
CA VAL A 168 21.97 -2.32 20.97
C VAL A 168 20.93 -2.54 19.87
N VAL A 169 19.82 -1.81 19.92
CA VAL A 169 18.75 -1.92 18.93
C VAL A 169 18.53 -0.60 18.23
N GLY A 170 18.57 -0.64 16.89
CA GLY A 170 18.23 0.51 16.04
C GLY A 170 17.00 0.22 15.20
N ALA A 171 15.96 1.02 15.33
CA ALA A 171 14.76 0.93 14.52
C ALA A 171 14.80 2.04 13.44
N PHE A 172 14.66 1.66 12.16
CA PHE A 172 14.79 2.59 11.03
C PHE A 172 13.56 2.52 10.13
N THR A 173 13.01 3.67 9.77
CA THR A 173 11.90 3.75 8.82
C THR A 173 11.93 5.06 8.04
N ALA A 174 11.24 5.07 6.89
CA ALA A 174 11.07 6.29 6.09
C ALA A 174 9.85 7.10 6.52
N THR A 175 8.85 6.49 7.14
CA THR A 175 7.54 7.08 7.41
C THR A 175 7.02 6.59 8.75
N ALA A 176 6.90 7.50 9.72
CA ALA A 176 6.28 7.20 11.01
C ALA A 176 5.66 8.46 11.61
N THR A 177 4.35 8.42 11.84
CA THR A 177 3.64 9.41 12.66
C THR A 177 4.02 9.25 14.13
N THR A 178 3.59 10.16 14.99
CA THR A 178 3.90 10.08 16.43
C THR A 178 3.40 8.77 17.02
N GLU A 179 2.18 8.34 16.69
CA GLU A 179 1.59 7.09 17.15
C GLU A 179 2.40 5.86 16.71
N VAL A 180 2.86 5.87 15.45
CA VAL A 180 3.71 4.78 14.92
C VAL A 180 5.07 4.74 15.62
N ARG A 181 5.64 5.90 15.98
CA ARG A 181 6.91 5.97 16.75
C ARG A 181 6.76 5.35 18.12
N GLU A 182 5.69 5.70 18.84
CA GLU A 182 5.39 5.14 20.16
C GLU A 182 5.21 3.62 20.10
N ASP A 183 4.48 3.13 19.10
CA ASP A 183 4.29 1.70 18.85
C ASP A 183 5.61 0.98 18.56
N ILE A 184 6.48 1.56 17.74
CA ILE A 184 7.81 0.98 17.44
C ILE A 184 8.60 0.83 18.72
N VAL A 185 8.69 1.89 19.55
CA VAL A 185 9.41 1.86 20.81
C VAL A 185 8.87 0.76 21.74
N LYS A 186 7.55 0.67 21.88
CA LYS A 186 6.86 -0.30 22.73
C LYS A 186 7.02 -1.74 22.22
N ASN A 187 6.74 -1.98 20.95
CA ASN A 187 6.69 -3.33 20.39
C ASN A 187 8.08 -3.95 20.22
N LEU A 188 9.11 -3.14 19.95
CA LEU A 188 10.51 -3.59 19.92
C LEU A 188 11.18 -3.56 21.29
N ASN A 189 10.51 -3.06 22.33
CA ASN A 189 11.06 -2.88 23.67
C ASN A 189 12.40 -2.12 23.67
N LEU A 190 12.41 -0.93 23.02
CA LEU A 190 13.60 -0.10 22.95
C LEU A 190 13.88 0.56 24.32
N ASN A 191 15.13 0.52 24.76
CA ASN A 191 15.56 1.07 26.05
C ASN A 191 15.87 2.58 25.92
N THR A 192 14.97 3.45 26.39
CA THR A 192 15.15 4.90 26.37
C THR A 192 15.82 5.42 25.08
N PRO A 193 15.24 5.11 23.90
CA PRO A 193 15.93 5.33 22.64
C PRO A 193 16.15 6.82 22.35
N GLN A 194 17.27 7.13 21.69
CA GLN A 194 17.44 8.43 21.06
C GLN A 194 16.57 8.48 19.80
N VAL A 195 15.66 9.46 19.70
CA VAL A 195 14.73 9.59 18.57
C VAL A 195 15.22 10.67 17.62
N PHE A 196 15.44 10.28 16.38
CA PHE A 196 15.88 11.18 15.31
C PHE A 196 14.80 11.25 14.24
N VAL A 197 14.27 12.44 13.99
CA VAL A 197 13.30 12.71 12.92
C VAL A 197 13.93 13.71 11.99
N ARG A 198 14.24 13.32 10.77
CA ARG A 198 14.96 14.16 9.82
C ARG A 198 14.51 13.92 8.39
N GLY A 199 14.48 15.00 7.62
CA GLY A 199 14.52 14.96 6.17
C GLY A 199 13.19 14.63 5.48
N PHE A 200 12.03 14.82 6.11
CA PHE A 200 10.77 14.81 5.37
C PHE A 200 10.65 16.02 4.44
N ASP A 201 11.40 17.08 4.70
CA ASP A 201 11.48 18.17 3.75
C ASP A 201 12.33 17.77 2.54
N ARG A 202 11.69 17.77 1.39
CA ARG A 202 12.30 17.51 0.07
C ARG A 202 12.12 18.74 -0.82
N PRO A 203 12.93 19.80 -0.64
CA PRO A 203 12.73 21.07 -1.33
C PRO A 203 12.82 20.97 -2.85
N ASN A 204 13.49 19.94 -3.37
CA ASN A 204 13.59 19.66 -4.80
C ASN A 204 12.33 19.04 -5.42
N LEU A 205 11.36 18.60 -4.61
CA LEU A 205 10.10 18.02 -5.11
C LEU A 205 9.01 19.08 -5.21
N HIS A 206 8.41 19.20 -6.38
CA HIS A 206 7.18 19.96 -6.60
C HIS A 206 5.97 19.07 -6.37
N PHE A 207 5.07 19.44 -5.44
CA PHE A 207 3.86 18.68 -5.14
C PHE A 207 2.61 19.35 -5.75
N SER A 208 1.83 18.56 -6.47
CA SER A 208 0.53 18.97 -7.00
C SER A 208 -0.54 17.90 -6.71
N ALA A 209 -1.75 18.34 -6.34
CA ALA A 209 -2.89 17.46 -6.16
C ALA A 209 -4.12 18.03 -6.88
N LEU A 210 -4.56 17.33 -7.93
CA LEU A 210 -5.64 17.77 -8.81
C LEU A 210 -6.82 16.82 -8.69
N GLN A 211 -7.98 17.34 -8.31
CA GLN A 211 -9.23 16.59 -8.33
C GLN A 211 -9.96 16.81 -9.66
N MET A 212 -10.39 15.72 -10.30
CA MET A 212 -11.03 15.80 -11.61
C MET A 212 -11.98 14.62 -11.85
N LYS A 213 -12.75 14.69 -12.95
CA LYS A 213 -13.58 13.56 -13.38
C LYS A 213 -12.71 12.38 -13.80
N ASP A 214 -13.14 11.18 -13.47
CA ASP A 214 -12.39 9.95 -13.77
C ASP A 214 -12.03 9.80 -15.25
N LYS A 215 -12.96 10.15 -16.15
CA LYS A 215 -12.76 10.09 -17.60
C LYS A 215 -11.65 11.01 -18.14
N ASP A 216 -11.30 12.08 -17.41
CA ASP A 216 -10.34 13.09 -17.86
C ASP A 216 -8.92 12.79 -17.36
N ARG A 217 -8.78 11.88 -16.38
CA ARG A 217 -7.50 11.56 -15.74
C ARG A 217 -6.45 11.02 -16.70
N ASP A 218 -6.83 10.13 -17.62
CA ASP A 218 -5.89 9.52 -18.58
C ASP A 218 -5.32 10.56 -19.54
N ALA A 219 -6.16 11.47 -20.02
CA ALA A 219 -5.74 12.56 -20.89
C ALA A 219 -4.80 13.53 -20.15
N GLN A 220 -5.11 13.83 -18.88
CA GLN A 220 -4.27 14.70 -18.06
C GLN A 220 -2.93 14.04 -17.73
N ALA A 221 -2.91 12.75 -17.37
CA ALA A 221 -1.67 12.00 -17.13
C ALA A 221 -0.81 11.97 -18.40
N LEU A 222 -1.39 11.70 -19.55
CA LEU A 222 -0.68 11.74 -20.84
C LEU A 222 -0.06 13.12 -21.11
N LYS A 223 -0.81 14.20 -20.83
CA LYS A 223 -0.31 15.59 -20.98
C LYS A 223 0.88 15.86 -20.05
N ILE A 224 0.80 15.43 -18.78
CA ILE A 224 1.89 15.58 -17.81
C ILE A 224 3.12 14.81 -18.29
N VAL A 225 2.97 13.53 -18.62
CA VAL A 225 4.09 12.66 -19.03
C VAL A 225 4.74 13.15 -20.32
N LYS A 226 3.96 13.69 -21.28
CA LYS A 226 4.50 14.31 -22.51
C LYS A 226 5.37 15.54 -22.22
N LYS A 227 4.96 16.38 -21.27
CA LYS A 227 5.68 17.60 -20.87
C LYS A 227 6.89 17.29 -20.00
N SER A 228 6.90 16.16 -19.28
CA SER A 228 7.98 15.80 -18.36
C SER A 228 9.20 15.28 -19.12
N GLN A 229 10.36 15.74 -18.67
CA GLN A 229 11.67 15.25 -19.13
C GLN A 229 12.13 14.08 -18.25
N GLY A 230 13.06 13.28 -18.76
CA GLY A 230 13.63 12.15 -18.03
C GLY A 230 12.67 10.97 -17.79
N SER A 231 13.07 10.08 -16.91
CA SER A 231 12.29 8.89 -16.54
C SER A 231 11.27 9.17 -15.44
N GLY A 232 10.17 8.42 -15.41
CA GLY A 232 9.14 8.60 -14.41
C GLY A 232 8.33 7.36 -14.08
N ILE A 233 7.53 7.47 -13.02
CA ILE A 233 6.63 6.43 -12.54
C ILE A 233 5.20 6.95 -12.61
N VAL A 234 4.28 6.10 -13.12
CA VAL A 234 2.84 6.33 -13.04
C VAL A 234 2.24 5.26 -12.13
N TYR A 235 1.83 5.64 -10.93
CA TYR A 235 1.14 4.74 -10.01
C TYR A 235 -0.35 4.66 -10.31
N VAL A 236 -0.88 3.44 -10.28
CA VAL A 236 -2.29 3.14 -10.52
C VAL A 236 -2.80 2.14 -9.50
N LEU A 237 -4.11 2.13 -9.25
CA LEU A 237 -4.70 1.34 -8.18
C LEU A 237 -4.91 -0.15 -8.56
N THR A 238 -5.00 -0.48 -9.87
CA THR A 238 -5.30 -1.84 -10.32
C THR A 238 -4.34 -2.34 -11.40
N ARG A 239 -4.18 -3.67 -11.49
CA ARG A 239 -3.35 -4.34 -12.52
C ARG A 239 -3.84 -4.01 -13.93
N LYS A 240 -5.16 -4.09 -14.17
CA LYS A 240 -5.80 -3.78 -15.45
C LYS A 240 -5.51 -2.32 -15.87
N LYS A 241 -5.56 -1.39 -14.92
CA LYS A 241 -5.23 0.02 -15.18
C LYS A 241 -3.76 0.21 -15.54
N ALA A 242 -2.86 -0.55 -14.92
CA ALA A 242 -1.42 -0.50 -15.26
C ALA A 242 -1.17 -0.87 -16.72
N GLU A 243 -1.76 -1.97 -17.18
CA GLU A 243 -1.63 -2.43 -18.56
C GLU A 243 -2.29 -1.44 -19.54
N ALA A 244 -3.51 -0.96 -19.23
CA ALA A 244 -4.23 -0.02 -20.09
C ALA A 244 -3.49 1.32 -20.23
N THR A 245 -2.96 1.86 -19.11
CA THR A 245 -2.22 3.13 -19.12
C THR A 245 -0.88 2.98 -19.84
N ALA A 246 -0.13 1.89 -19.65
CA ALA A 246 1.09 1.63 -20.40
C ALA A 246 0.82 1.55 -21.92
N LYS A 247 -0.27 0.86 -22.31
CA LYS A 247 -0.72 0.80 -23.71
C LYS A 247 -1.05 2.18 -24.26
N LEU A 248 -1.78 3.00 -23.50
CA LEU A 248 -2.13 4.37 -23.91
C LEU A 248 -0.88 5.23 -24.13
N LEU A 249 0.10 5.16 -23.23
CA LEU A 249 1.36 5.89 -23.36
C LEU A 249 2.14 5.46 -24.61
N ASN A 250 2.26 4.14 -24.85
CA ASN A 250 2.92 3.60 -26.04
C ASN A 250 2.23 4.03 -27.36
N GLN A 251 0.90 4.02 -27.42
CA GLN A 251 0.13 4.51 -28.56
C GLN A 251 0.36 6.00 -28.84
N ASN A 252 0.83 6.75 -27.86
CA ASN A 252 1.16 8.16 -27.96
C ASN A 252 2.67 8.44 -28.07
N GLY A 253 3.47 7.43 -28.44
CA GLY A 253 4.92 7.56 -28.69
C GLY A 253 5.78 7.64 -27.43
N ILE A 254 5.25 7.27 -26.26
CA ILE A 254 6.00 7.25 -24.99
C ILE A 254 6.34 5.80 -24.67
N ASN A 255 7.63 5.46 -24.61
CA ASN A 255 8.08 4.12 -24.28
C ASN A 255 7.78 3.78 -22.83
N ALA A 256 6.72 2.99 -22.57
CA ALA A 256 6.20 2.66 -21.26
C ALA A 256 5.98 1.16 -21.07
N ILE A 257 6.14 0.68 -19.84
CA ILE A 257 5.93 -0.72 -19.46
C ILE A 257 5.08 -0.84 -18.21
N ALA A 258 4.20 -1.84 -18.14
CA ALA A 258 3.40 -2.14 -16.95
C ALA A 258 4.17 -3.02 -15.97
N TYR A 259 4.01 -2.73 -14.64
CA TYR A 259 4.59 -3.51 -13.56
C TYR A 259 3.57 -3.73 -12.43
N HIS A 260 3.27 -4.99 -12.12
CA HIS A 260 2.33 -5.35 -11.06
C HIS A 260 2.56 -6.79 -10.56
N ALA A 261 2.00 -7.14 -9.40
CA ALA A 261 2.16 -8.45 -8.77
C ALA A 261 1.62 -9.64 -9.60
N GLY A 262 0.80 -9.39 -10.62
CA GLY A 262 0.33 -10.44 -11.54
C GLY A 262 1.36 -10.88 -12.58
N LEU A 263 2.49 -10.18 -12.73
CA LEU A 263 3.61 -10.63 -13.55
C LEU A 263 4.39 -11.73 -12.80
N ASN A 264 4.91 -12.72 -13.53
CA ASN A 264 5.81 -13.71 -12.92
C ASN A 264 7.12 -13.07 -12.43
N SER A 265 7.83 -13.75 -11.54
CA SER A 265 9.05 -13.25 -10.90
C SER A 265 10.09 -12.77 -11.92
N ASP A 266 10.40 -13.60 -12.92
CA ASP A 266 11.45 -13.32 -13.91
C ASP A 266 11.10 -12.09 -14.75
N LYS A 267 9.82 -11.96 -15.14
CA LYS A 267 9.34 -10.80 -15.89
C LYS A 267 9.40 -9.54 -15.02
N ARG A 268 9.07 -9.63 -13.73
CA ARG A 268 9.20 -8.48 -12.81
C ARG A 268 10.64 -8.02 -12.69
N THR A 269 11.56 -8.95 -12.46
CA THR A 269 13.00 -8.66 -12.37
C THR A 269 13.52 -8.02 -13.67
N LYS A 270 13.15 -8.60 -14.83
CA LYS A 270 13.55 -8.06 -16.13
C LYS A 270 13.00 -6.65 -16.37
N VAL A 271 11.71 -6.41 -16.13
CA VAL A 271 11.08 -5.10 -16.33
C VAL A 271 11.71 -4.06 -15.41
N GLN A 272 11.99 -4.42 -14.16
CA GLN A 272 12.66 -3.53 -13.21
C GLN A 272 14.07 -3.17 -13.71
N GLN A 273 14.86 -4.17 -14.13
CA GLN A 273 16.20 -3.93 -14.66
C GLN A 273 16.17 -3.07 -15.92
N ASP A 274 15.29 -3.38 -16.87
CA ASP A 274 15.13 -2.64 -18.12
C ASP A 274 14.75 -1.17 -17.85
N PHE A 275 13.95 -0.89 -16.81
CA PHE A 275 13.64 0.48 -16.38
C PHE A 275 14.86 1.16 -15.71
N MET A 276 15.62 0.44 -14.88
CA MET A 276 16.86 0.94 -14.29
C MET A 276 17.89 1.32 -15.37
N ASP A 277 17.96 0.54 -16.44
CA ASP A 277 18.85 0.73 -17.60
C ASP A 277 18.33 1.79 -18.61
N ASN A 278 17.27 2.52 -18.27
CA ASN A 278 16.64 3.54 -19.15
C ASN A 278 16.09 3.00 -20.48
N LYS A 279 15.80 1.69 -20.59
CA LYS A 279 15.15 1.13 -21.78
C LYS A 279 13.69 1.57 -21.90
N TYR A 280 13.07 1.91 -20.79
CA TYR A 280 11.74 2.49 -20.72
C TYR A 280 11.80 3.88 -20.09
N LYS A 281 11.12 4.86 -20.69
CA LYS A 281 10.96 6.19 -20.12
C LYS A 281 10.02 6.15 -18.91
N VAL A 282 8.97 5.34 -18.97
CA VAL A 282 7.92 5.30 -17.95
C VAL A 282 7.64 3.87 -17.51
N ILE A 283 7.62 3.66 -16.21
CA ILE A 283 7.01 2.47 -15.63
C ILE A 283 5.62 2.81 -15.08
N VAL A 284 4.60 2.05 -15.50
CA VAL A 284 3.24 2.18 -15.00
C VAL A 284 3.00 1.05 -14.01
N ALA A 285 2.82 1.37 -12.75
CA ALA A 285 2.90 0.38 -11.69
C ALA A 285 1.76 0.48 -10.68
N THR A 286 1.42 -0.67 -10.08
CA THR A 286 0.69 -0.70 -8.81
C THR A 286 1.70 -0.57 -7.65
N VAL A 287 1.22 -0.55 -6.40
CA VAL A 287 2.06 -0.56 -5.18
C VAL A 287 3.13 -1.68 -5.16
N ALA A 288 3.01 -2.69 -6.04
CA ALA A 288 4.02 -3.74 -6.19
C ALA A 288 5.38 -3.24 -6.69
N PHE A 289 5.44 -2.07 -7.37
CA PHE A 289 6.68 -1.37 -7.71
C PHE A 289 7.00 -0.40 -6.59
N GLY A 290 7.55 -0.95 -5.54
CA GLY A 290 7.68 -0.24 -4.28
C GLY A 290 9.09 -0.33 -3.71
N MET A 291 9.17 -0.76 -2.48
CA MET A 291 10.41 -0.88 -1.71
C MET A 291 11.49 -1.62 -2.53
N GLY A 292 12.73 -1.18 -2.44
CA GLY A 292 13.87 -1.75 -3.17
C GLY A 292 14.22 -1.11 -4.52
N VAL A 293 13.41 -0.21 -5.07
CA VAL A 293 13.77 0.52 -6.30
C VAL A 293 14.65 1.71 -5.94
N ASN A 294 15.90 1.67 -6.40
CA ASN A 294 16.91 2.73 -6.11
C ASN A 294 17.40 3.42 -7.38
N LYS A 295 16.49 3.94 -8.20
CA LYS A 295 16.80 4.81 -9.34
C LYS A 295 16.85 6.27 -8.89
N ALA A 296 18.00 6.92 -9.01
CA ALA A 296 18.22 8.26 -8.48
C ALA A 296 17.56 9.36 -9.34
N ASP A 297 17.52 9.16 -10.66
CA ASP A 297 17.18 10.14 -11.69
C ASP A 297 15.70 10.11 -12.14
N ILE A 298 14.77 9.71 -11.26
CA ILE A 298 13.34 9.80 -11.54
C ILE A 298 12.91 11.26 -11.48
N ARG A 299 12.39 11.79 -12.60
CA ARG A 299 12.02 13.21 -12.74
C ARG A 299 10.56 13.49 -12.45
N PHE A 300 9.69 12.48 -12.51
CA PHE A 300 8.29 12.65 -12.16
C PHE A 300 7.67 11.37 -11.57
N VAL A 301 6.73 11.58 -10.67
CA VAL A 301 5.83 10.54 -10.16
C VAL A 301 4.39 11.05 -10.32
N VAL A 302 3.56 10.29 -11.03
CA VAL A 302 2.15 10.61 -11.23
C VAL A 302 1.30 9.52 -10.59
N HIS A 303 0.41 9.89 -9.68
CA HIS A 303 -0.60 8.99 -9.14
C HIS A 303 -1.91 9.17 -9.92
N LEU A 304 -2.34 8.11 -10.58
CA LEU A 304 -3.63 8.00 -11.28
C LEU A 304 -4.65 7.33 -10.35
N GLY A 305 -4.99 8.04 -9.28
CA GLY A 305 -5.85 7.59 -8.21
C GLY A 305 -5.24 7.84 -6.83
N MET A 306 -6.10 8.04 -5.86
CA MET A 306 -5.70 8.35 -4.48
C MET A 306 -5.12 7.09 -3.81
N PRO A 307 -3.87 7.12 -3.31
CA PRO A 307 -3.31 6.04 -2.50
C PRO A 307 -4.11 5.76 -1.24
N GLY A 308 -3.86 4.62 -0.60
CA GLY A 308 -4.55 4.23 0.63
C GLY A 308 -4.23 5.07 1.86
N SER A 309 -3.15 5.86 1.82
CA SER A 309 -2.74 6.74 2.92
C SER A 309 -1.77 7.83 2.45
N LEU A 310 -1.56 8.84 3.30
CA LEU A 310 -0.58 9.89 3.04
C LEU A 310 0.87 9.36 3.14
N GLU A 311 1.10 8.37 4.00
CA GLU A 311 2.39 7.67 4.10
C GLU A 311 2.74 6.94 2.80
N ASN A 312 1.78 6.19 2.22
CA ASN A 312 1.98 5.52 0.93
C ASN A 312 2.28 6.55 -0.17
N TYR A 313 1.46 7.62 -0.24
CA TYR A 313 1.70 8.70 -1.19
C TYR A 313 3.09 9.28 -1.06
N TYR A 314 3.50 9.64 0.17
CA TYR A 314 4.80 10.25 0.41
C TYR A 314 5.97 9.30 0.09
N GLN A 315 5.84 8.02 0.44
CA GLN A 315 6.85 7.00 0.15
C GLN A 315 7.02 6.75 -1.36
N GLU A 316 5.90 6.77 -2.10
CA GLU A 316 5.87 6.59 -3.56
C GLU A 316 6.37 7.86 -4.28
N ALA A 317 5.89 9.04 -3.90
CA ALA A 317 6.34 10.33 -4.41
C ALA A 317 7.82 10.58 -4.11
N GLY A 318 8.30 10.16 -2.94
CA GLY A 318 9.69 10.29 -2.51
C GLY A 318 10.71 9.50 -3.33
N ARG A 319 10.26 8.69 -4.32
CA ARG A 319 11.14 8.05 -5.30
C ARG A 319 11.68 9.03 -6.32
N ALA A 320 11.00 10.15 -6.52
CA ALA A 320 11.46 11.22 -7.41
C ALA A 320 12.66 11.98 -6.83
N GLY A 321 13.56 12.42 -7.70
CA GLY A 321 14.65 13.34 -7.38
C GLY A 321 15.56 12.91 -6.23
N ARG A 322 15.94 11.64 -6.13
CA ARG A 322 16.85 11.16 -5.06
C ARG A 322 18.28 11.68 -5.21
N ASP A 323 18.62 12.12 -6.40
CA ASP A 323 19.89 12.81 -6.73
C ASP A 323 19.89 14.29 -6.31
N GLY A 324 18.80 14.82 -5.74
CA GLY A 324 18.65 16.22 -5.35
C GLY A 324 18.15 17.14 -6.47
N GLU A 325 18.07 16.64 -7.70
CA GLU A 325 17.56 17.41 -8.84
C GLU A 325 16.03 17.59 -8.77
N LYS A 326 15.54 18.66 -9.40
CA LYS A 326 14.11 19.00 -9.42
C LYS A 326 13.29 17.85 -10.02
N ALA A 327 12.17 17.54 -9.36
CA ALA A 327 11.24 16.52 -9.81
C ALA A 327 9.79 16.87 -9.43
N SER A 328 8.81 16.37 -10.20
CA SER A 328 7.39 16.65 -9.99
C SER A 328 6.66 15.44 -9.44
N CYS A 329 5.80 15.67 -8.42
CA CYS A 329 4.93 14.68 -7.81
C CYS A 329 3.48 15.13 -7.98
N VAL A 330 2.72 14.46 -8.85
CA VAL A 330 1.37 14.86 -9.21
C VAL A 330 0.37 13.78 -8.81
N LEU A 331 -0.63 14.14 -8.00
CA LEU A 331 -1.74 13.27 -7.64
C LEU A 331 -3.00 13.69 -8.41
N LEU A 332 -3.49 12.80 -9.27
CA LEU A 332 -4.74 12.95 -10.01
C LEU A 332 -5.81 12.10 -9.33
N SER A 333 -6.69 12.73 -8.58
CA SER A 333 -7.76 12.05 -7.83
C SER A 333 -9.13 12.24 -8.47
N SER A 334 -10.05 11.34 -8.14
CA SER A 334 -11.48 11.49 -8.42
C SER A 334 -12.31 11.03 -7.23
N PRO A 335 -13.58 11.44 -7.13
CA PRO A 335 -14.46 10.96 -6.07
C PRO A 335 -14.61 9.43 -6.02
N LYS A 336 -14.42 8.72 -7.13
CA LYS A 336 -14.47 7.25 -7.20
C LYS A 336 -13.33 6.56 -6.43
N ASP A 337 -12.22 7.25 -6.24
CA ASP A 337 -11.06 6.65 -5.58
C ASP A 337 -11.35 6.28 -4.12
N TYR A 338 -12.19 7.08 -3.44
CA TYR A 338 -12.63 6.78 -2.08
C TYR A 338 -13.41 5.46 -2.02
N GLY A 339 -14.35 5.26 -2.96
CA GLY A 339 -15.12 4.01 -3.06
C GLY A 339 -14.22 2.80 -3.32
N LEU A 340 -13.24 2.95 -4.23
CA LEU A 340 -12.29 1.88 -4.53
C LEU A 340 -11.38 1.56 -3.32
N GLN A 341 -10.90 2.55 -2.60
CA GLN A 341 -10.13 2.33 -1.37
C GLN A 341 -10.97 1.68 -0.26
N SER A 342 -12.24 2.11 -0.11
CA SER A 342 -13.17 1.47 0.82
C SER A 342 -13.43 0.00 0.46
N PHE A 343 -13.54 -0.31 -0.82
CA PHE A 343 -13.65 -1.69 -1.30
C PHE A 343 -12.42 -2.53 -0.91
N PHE A 344 -11.20 -2.01 -1.10
CA PHE A 344 -9.98 -2.73 -0.68
C PHE A 344 -9.93 -2.96 0.83
N ILE A 345 -10.39 -2.00 1.64
CA ILE A 345 -10.48 -2.17 3.09
C ILE A 345 -11.47 -3.29 3.45
N GLN A 346 -12.65 -3.32 2.84
CA GLN A 346 -13.64 -4.35 3.12
C GLN A 346 -13.15 -5.74 2.69
N LYS A 347 -12.53 -5.84 1.53
CA LYS A 347 -11.92 -7.10 1.08
C LYS A 347 -10.85 -7.59 2.07
N GLY A 348 -9.95 -6.70 2.51
CA GLY A 348 -8.95 -7.06 3.52
C GLY A 348 -9.55 -7.41 4.89
N LYS A 349 -10.70 -6.84 5.24
CA LYS A 349 -11.48 -7.21 6.43
C LYS A 349 -11.93 -8.65 6.36
N ASP A 350 -12.51 -9.07 5.23
CA ASP A 350 -13.01 -10.42 5.03
C ASP A 350 -11.84 -11.44 5.09
N GLU A 351 -10.72 -11.13 4.45
CA GLU A 351 -9.49 -11.94 4.52
C GLU A 351 -8.96 -12.09 5.96
N MET A 352 -9.03 -11.04 6.79
CA MET A 352 -8.62 -11.12 8.21
C MET A 352 -9.54 -12.03 9.04
N TYR A 353 -10.84 -12.03 8.77
CA TYR A 353 -11.76 -12.97 9.41
C TYR A 353 -11.50 -14.42 8.99
N GLU A 354 -11.22 -14.67 7.70
CA GLU A 354 -10.84 -15.99 7.20
C GLU A 354 -9.55 -16.52 7.86
N GLN A 355 -8.61 -15.61 8.20
CA GLN A 355 -7.39 -15.92 8.95
C GLN A 355 -7.61 -16.12 10.46
N GLY A 356 -8.86 -16.01 10.94
CA GLY A 356 -9.23 -16.27 12.34
C GLY A 356 -8.90 -15.12 13.31
N LYS A 357 -8.69 -13.88 12.83
CA LYS A 357 -8.49 -12.73 13.71
C LYS A 357 -9.75 -12.38 14.49
N SER A 358 -9.59 -11.86 15.70
CA SER A 358 -10.70 -11.45 16.54
C SER A 358 -11.47 -10.27 15.93
N SER A 359 -12.79 -10.20 16.19
CA SER A 359 -13.62 -9.08 15.72
C SER A 359 -13.14 -7.72 16.26
N GLY A 360 -12.55 -7.69 17.46
CA GLY A 360 -11.98 -6.48 18.05
C GLY A 360 -10.81 -5.97 17.23
N ASP A 361 -9.79 -6.81 16.99
CA ASP A 361 -8.59 -6.48 16.24
C ASP A 361 -8.92 -6.07 14.79
N VAL A 362 -9.86 -6.80 14.16
CA VAL A 362 -10.27 -6.50 12.78
C VAL A 362 -10.93 -5.13 12.69
N ASN A 363 -11.84 -4.79 13.61
CA ASN A 363 -12.51 -3.48 13.60
C ASN A 363 -11.52 -2.35 13.88
N GLU A 364 -10.56 -2.54 14.78
CA GLU A 364 -9.52 -1.55 15.05
C GLU A 364 -8.69 -1.27 13.78
N ILE A 365 -8.18 -2.32 13.11
CA ILE A 365 -7.40 -2.18 11.87
C ILE A 365 -8.22 -1.50 10.77
N VAL A 366 -9.49 -1.84 10.63
CA VAL A 366 -10.40 -1.24 9.64
C VAL A 366 -10.59 0.26 9.91
N ASN A 367 -10.82 0.65 11.18
CA ASN A 367 -10.98 2.06 11.55
C ASN A 367 -9.69 2.84 11.26
N ILE A 368 -8.52 2.33 11.61
CA ILE A 368 -7.23 2.93 11.29
C ILE A 368 -7.09 3.17 9.77
N LYS A 369 -7.46 2.18 8.95
CA LYS A 369 -7.39 2.32 7.49
C LYS A 369 -8.34 3.40 6.97
N TYR A 370 -9.55 3.50 7.51
CA TYR A 370 -10.48 4.58 7.14
C TYR A 370 -9.96 5.96 7.55
N ASP A 371 -9.37 6.11 8.74
CA ASP A 371 -8.75 7.35 9.18
C ASP A 371 -7.60 7.78 8.26
N LYS A 372 -6.79 6.83 7.80
CA LYS A 372 -5.72 7.09 6.82
C LYS A 372 -6.25 7.55 5.47
N ILE A 373 -7.31 6.93 4.94
CA ILE A 373 -7.96 7.39 3.70
C ILE A 373 -8.55 8.80 3.90
N LYS A 374 -9.11 9.10 5.06
CA LYS A 374 -9.59 10.44 5.38
C LYS A 374 -8.45 11.47 5.32
N LYS A 375 -7.29 11.16 5.89
CA LYS A 375 -6.12 12.06 5.88
C LYS A 375 -5.57 12.36 4.49
N ILE A 376 -5.44 11.35 3.62
CA ILE A 376 -5.02 11.60 2.23
C ILE A 376 -6.08 12.35 1.43
N ARG A 377 -7.37 12.13 1.70
CA ARG A 377 -8.46 12.90 1.11
C ARG A 377 -8.40 14.37 1.54
N GLU A 378 -8.22 14.64 2.84
CA GLU A 378 -8.02 15.99 3.37
C GLU A 378 -6.82 16.68 2.71
N TYR A 379 -5.71 15.97 2.48
CA TYR A 379 -4.55 16.48 1.75
C TYR A 379 -4.89 16.92 0.32
N VAL A 380 -5.75 16.17 -0.38
CA VAL A 380 -6.16 16.48 -1.76
C VAL A 380 -7.11 17.70 -1.78
N GLU A 381 -8.07 17.72 -0.85
CA GLU A 381 -9.19 18.69 -0.84
C GLU A 381 -8.82 20.04 -0.21
N ASN A 382 -7.80 20.08 0.66
CA ASN A 382 -7.47 21.28 1.38
C ASN A 382 -6.70 22.29 0.49
N GLU A 383 -6.84 23.58 0.80
CA GLU A 383 -6.18 24.70 0.12
C GLU A 383 -4.87 25.15 0.81
N SER A 384 -4.39 24.36 1.76
CA SER A 384 -3.14 24.63 2.47
C SER A 384 -1.94 24.18 1.67
N CYS A 385 -0.77 24.76 1.96
CA CYS A 385 0.50 24.37 1.36
C CYS A 385 0.74 22.87 1.45
N ARG A 386 0.91 22.17 0.30
CA ARG A 386 1.10 20.72 0.22
C ARG A 386 2.27 20.23 1.06
N ARG A 387 3.39 20.93 0.99
CA ARG A 387 4.60 20.61 1.76
C ARG A 387 4.37 20.72 3.26
N LYS A 388 3.80 21.85 3.73
CA LYS A 388 3.50 22.03 5.15
C LYS A 388 2.53 20.98 5.68
N THR A 389 1.54 20.59 4.89
CA THR A 389 0.60 19.51 5.26
C THR A 389 1.35 18.19 5.46
N ILE A 390 2.30 17.85 4.59
CA ILE A 390 3.14 16.64 4.74
C ILE A 390 4.02 16.75 5.98
N LEU A 391 4.77 17.85 6.14
CA LEU A 391 5.66 18.03 7.29
C LEU A 391 4.91 18.00 8.63
N ASN A 392 3.75 18.64 8.69
CA ASN A 392 2.88 18.61 9.87
C ASN A 392 2.36 17.20 10.17
N TYR A 393 1.96 16.45 9.14
CA TYR A 393 1.49 15.07 9.29
C TYR A 393 2.53 14.16 9.92
N PHE A 394 3.79 14.32 9.55
CA PHE A 394 4.92 13.55 10.09
C PHE A 394 5.57 14.21 11.32
N SER A 395 5.05 15.33 11.82
CA SER A 395 5.65 16.10 12.92
C SER A 395 7.15 16.32 12.70
N ASP A 396 7.48 16.80 11.49
CA ASP A 396 8.86 17.09 11.11
C ASP A 396 9.28 18.46 11.68
N PRO A 397 10.43 18.56 12.36
CA PRO A 397 10.93 19.84 12.89
C PRO A 397 11.19 20.91 11.81
N ASP A 398 11.41 20.49 10.56
CA ASP A 398 11.59 21.41 9.44
C ASP A 398 10.30 22.16 9.04
N LEU A 399 9.16 21.84 9.65
CA LEU A 399 7.91 22.59 9.48
C LEU A 399 8.10 24.09 9.78
N ASP A 400 8.89 24.41 10.80
CA ASP A 400 9.15 25.79 11.26
C ASP A 400 9.98 26.61 10.27
N LYS A 401 10.62 25.97 9.29
CA LYS A 401 11.34 26.66 8.18
C LYS A 401 10.38 27.42 7.26
N TYR A 402 9.10 27.05 7.26
CA TYR A 402 8.07 27.63 6.39
C TYR A 402 7.06 28.42 7.20
N SER A 403 6.97 29.73 6.99
CA SER A 403 5.92 30.56 7.60
C SER A 403 4.54 30.14 7.09
N ASP A 404 4.16 30.54 5.88
CA ASP A 404 2.88 30.23 5.27
C ASP A 404 2.99 29.44 3.97
N LYS A 405 4.03 29.67 3.18
CA LYS A 405 4.23 29.14 1.82
C LYS A 405 5.55 28.42 1.68
N CYS A 406 5.58 27.37 0.84
CA CYS A 406 6.83 26.68 0.48
C CYS A 406 7.37 27.13 -0.89
N ASP A 407 6.65 27.96 -1.62
CA ASP A 407 6.98 28.47 -2.96
C ASP A 407 7.33 27.39 -4.00
N ASN A 408 6.93 26.14 -3.74
CA ASN A 408 7.18 24.99 -4.62
C ASN A 408 6.08 23.93 -4.51
N CYS A 409 4.80 24.33 -4.54
CA CYS A 409 3.65 23.45 -4.71
C CYS A 409 2.52 24.15 -5.46
N ASP A 410 1.57 23.38 -5.97
CA ASP A 410 0.41 23.89 -6.73
C ASP A 410 -0.34 25.04 -6.03
N ILE A 411 -0.52 24.93 -4.72
CA ILE A 411 -1.23 25.95 -3.92
C ILE A 411 -0.40 27.23 -3.76
N CYS A 412 0.89 27.10 -3.44
CA CYS A 412 1.73 28.26 -3.21
C CYS A 412 2.04 29.05 -4.49
N LEU A 413 2.10 28.37 -5.63
CA LEU A 413 2.35 28.96 -6.95
C LEU A 413 1.06 29.38 -7.67
N ASP A 414 -0.10 29.26 -7.01
CA ASP A 414 -1.42 29.64 -7.56
C ASP A 414 -1.78 28.88 -8.87
N GLU A 415 -1.18 27.70 -9.08
CA GLU A 415 -1.44 26.83 -10.24
C GLU A 415 -2.89 26.29 -10.23
N SER A 416 -3.57 26.44 -9.10
CA SER A 416 -4.94 25.96 -8.88
C SER A 416 -6.01 26.91 -9.43
N LYS A 417 -5.67 28.12 -9.87
CA LYS A 417 -6.63 29.13 -10.40
C LYS A 417 -7.07 28.89 -11.84
N ASN A 418 -6.82 27.71 -12.41
CA ASN A 418 -7.45 27.37 -13.67
C ASN A 418 -8.96 27.17 -13.44
N THR A 419 -9.74 28.00 -14.08
CA THR A 419 -11.18 28.24 -14.04
C THR A 419 -12.12 26.99 -14.07
N GLU A 420 -11.61 25.80 -14.23
CA GLU A 420 -12.39 24.55 -14.20
C GLU A 420 -12.63 23.99 -12.80
N ARG A 421 -11.85 24.42 -11.80
CA ARG A 421 -11.98 23.93 -10.41
C ARG A 421 -13.22 24.51 -9.72
N ASP A 422 -13.45 25.80 -9.83
CA ASP A 422 -14.55 26.49 -9.15
C ASP A 422 -15.91 26.07 -9.73
N MET A 423 -16.01 25.90 -11.07
CA MET A 423 -17.22 25.41 -11.71
C MET A 423 -17.52 23.92 -11.41
N PHE A 424 -16.51 23.14 -11.04
CA PHE A 424 -16.67 21.72 -10.72
C PHE A 424 -17.24 21.51 -9.32
N PHE A 425 -16.78 22.28 -8.32
CA PHE A 425 -17.24 22.14 -6.94
C PHE A 425 -18.67 22.64 -6.74
N ASP A 426 -19.04 23.75 -7.36
CA ASP A 426 -20.41 24.29 -7.27
C ASP A 426 -21.45 23.39 -7.97
N LYS A 427 -21.12 22.83 -9.14
CA LYS A 427 -21.98 21.85 -9.81
C LYS A 427 -22.00 20.47 -9.12
N MET A 428 -20.86 20.01 -8.59
CA MET A 428 -20.78 18.73 -7.91
C MET A 428 -21.53 18.72 -6.57
N GLY A 429 -21.53 19.84 -5.83
CA GLY A 429 -22.31 19.97 -4.61
C GLY A 429 -23.81 19.78 -4.87
N GLN A 430 -24.30 20.29 -5.99
CA GLN A 430 -25.71 20.15 -6.41
C GLN A 430 -25.99 18.80 -7.09
N GLU A 431 -25.13 18.33 -7.99
CA GLU A 431 -25.29 17.02 -8.67
C GLU A 431 -24.97 15.83 -7.76
N MET A 432 -24.11 15.99 -6.74
CA MET A 432 -23.87 14.92 -5.76
C MET A 432 -25.07 14.73 -4.82
N GLN A 433 -25.80 15.78 -4.45
CA GLN A 433 -27.04 15.61 -3.68
C GLN A 433 -28.14 14.90 -4.50
N GLU A 434 -28.25 15.16 -5.78
CA GLU A 434 -29.23 14.48 -6.65
C GLU A 434 -28.75 13.11 -7.16
N LYS A 435 -27.47 12.96 -7.53
CA LYS A 435 -26.90 11.66 -7.96
C LYS A 435 -26.48 10.75 -6.82
N GLU A 436 -26.22 11.27 -5.63
CA GLU A 436 -26.00 10.45 -4.43
C GLU A 436 -27.25 9.63 -4.08
N LEU A 437 -28.44 10.13 -4.41
CA LEU A 437 -29.69 9.39 -4.34
C LEU A 437 -29.82 8.32 -5.48
N LEU A 438 -29.30 8.60 -6.67
CA LEU A 438 -29.40 7.71 -7.82
C LEU A 438 -28.24 6.66 -7.91
N ASN A 439 -26.99 7.04 -7.57
CA ASN A 439 -25.84 6.14 -7.56
C ASN A 439 -25.78 5.22 -6.33
N ARG A 440 -26.44 5.57 -5.23
CA ARG A 440 -26.61 4.70 -4.05
C ARG A 440 -27.27 3.36 -4.39
N SER A 441 -28.04 3.29 -5.48
CA SER A 441 -28.61 2.05 -5.97
C SER A 441 -27.68 1.27 -6.93
N HIS A 442 -26.68 1.91 -7.54
CA HIS A 442 -25.74 1.26 -8.46
C HIS A 442 -24.64 0.48 -7.74
N ASP A 443 -24.13 1.01 -6.59
CA ASP A 443 -23.01 0.40 -5.88
C ASP A 443 -23.39 -0.85 -5.05
N LEU A 444 -24.69 -1.12 -4.89
CA LEU A 444 -25.16 -2.29 -4.13
C LEU A 444 -25.19 -3.61 -4.93
N LEU A 445 -24.92 -3.57 -6.25
CA LEU A 445 -24.94 -4.75 -7.12
C LEU A 445 -23.55 -5.14 -7.66
N ASP A 446 -22.53 -4.31 -7.43
CA ASP A 446 -21.16 -4.51 -7.95
C ASP A 446 -20.23 -5.23 -6.95
N ASP A 447 -20.76 -6.10 -6.09
CA ASP A 447 -19.95 -7.13 -5.43
C ASP A 447 -19.67 -8.26 -6.43
N GLU A 448 -18.67 -8.10 -7.22
CA GLU A 448 -17.77 -8.99 -7.95
C GLU A 448 -17.51 -8.46 -9.36
N ASP A 449 -16.28 -8.03 -9.61
CA ASP A 449 -15.58 -7.87 -10.89
C ASP A 449 -16.44 -7.72 -12.18
N GLU A 450 -16.34 -6.55 -12.73
CA GLU A 450 -16.30 -6.23 -14.16
C GLU A 450 -17.13 -5.02 -14.57
N VAL A 451 -16.41 -4.06 -15.13
CA VAL A 451 -16.94 -3.05 -16.05
C VAL A 451 -17.67 -3.76 -17.20
N VAL A 452 -18.94 -3.46 -17.34
CA VAL A 452 -19.85 -4.04 -18.32
C VAL A 452 -19.35 -3.81 -19.74
N ALA A 453 -18.66 -4.83 -20.28
CA ALA A 453 -18.91 -5.31 -21.63
C ALA A 453 -20.17 -6.20 -21.58
N PRO A 454 -20.92 -6.46 -22.66
CA PRO A 454 -22.13 -7.27 -22.63
C PRO A 454 -21.80 -8.57 -21.89
N VAL A 455 -22.55 -8.83 -20.83
CA VAL A 455 -22.24 -9.87 -19.84
C VAL A 455 -22.26 -11.20 -20.57
N ASN A 456 -21.10 -11.83 -20.70
CA ASN A 456 -21.01 -13.25 -20.95
C ASN A 456 -21.59 -13.93 -19.72
N VAL A 457 -22.86 -14.32 -19.81
CA VAL A 457 -23.51 -15.20 -18.83
C VAL A 457 -22.62 -16.44 -18.75
N THR A 458 -21.92 -16.64 -17.62
CA THR A 458 -21.04 -17.79 -17.45
C THR A 458 -21.85 -19.07 -17.65
N ASP A 459 -21.24 -20.13 -18.19
CA ASP A 459 -21.91 -21.40 -18.42
C ASP A 459 -22.64 -21.91 -17.16
N THR A 460 -22.11 -21.60 -16.00
CA THR A 460 -22.69 -21.91 -14.70
C THR A 460 -24.01 -21.16 -14.45
N ILE A 461 -24.11 -19.88 -14.80
CA ILE A 461 -25.35 -19.11 -14.67
C ILE A 461 -26.34 -19.56 -15.72
N ARG A 462 -25.90 -19.77 -16.97
CA ARG A 462 -26.74 -20.23 -18.07
C ARG A 462 -27.46 -21.55 -17.73
N GLN A 463 -26.74 -22.55 -17.23
CA GLN A 463 -27.32 -23.80 -16.79
C GLN A 463 -28.37 -23.65 -15.66
N THR A 464 -28.19 -22.63 -14.78
CA THR A 464 -29.22 -22.32 -13.77
C THR A 464 -30.48 -21.75 -14.41
N ILE A 465 -30.32 -20.86 -15.40
CA ILE A 465 -31.42 -20.22 -16.10
C ILE A 465 -32.17 -21.25 -16.93
N ASP A 466 -31.50 -22.09 -17.70
CA ASP A 466 -32.13 -23.14 -18.51
C ASP A 466 -33.04 -24.04 -17.65
N LEU A 467 -32.56 -24.49 -16.49
CA LEU A 467 -33.35 -25.30 -15.56
C LEU A 467 -34.50 -24.51 -14.90
N PHE A 468 -34.33 -23.19 -14.72
CA PHE A 468 -35.39 -22.34 -14.18
C PHE A 468 -36.48 -22.10 -15.22
N ASP A 469 -36.11 -21.88 -16.48
CA ASP A 469 -37.02 -21.70 -17.63
C ASP A 469 -37.79 -23.00 -17.95
N GLU A 470 -37.21 -24.16 -17.66
CA GLU A 470 -37.90 -25.48 -17.64
C GLU A 470 -38.94 -25.63 -16.51
N GLY A 471 -39.08 -24.62 -15.66
CA GLY A 471 -40.08 -24.61 -14.57
C GLY A 471 -39.65 -25.32 -13.27
N LEU A 472 -38.36 -25.62 -13.09
CA LEU A 472 -37.85 -26.20 -11.86
C LEU A 472 -37.80 -25.16 -10.74
N SER A 473 -38.24 -25.55 -9.54
CA SER A 473 -38.10 -24.69 -8.37
C SER A 473 -36.63 -24.53 -7.95
N ILE A 474 -36.27 -23.39 -7.32
CA ILE A 474 -34.91 -23.09 -6.82
C ILE A 474 -34.34 -24.26 -5.98
N GLN A 475 -35.15 -24.91 -5.16
CA GLN A 475 -34.72 -26.06 -4.35
C GLN A 475 -34.42 -27.31 -5.21
N LYS A 476 -35.18 -27.53 -6.30
CA LYS A 476 -34.92 -28.64 -7.23
C LYS A 476 -33.63 -28.35 -8.04
N ILE A 477 -33.47 -27.13 -8.53
CA ILE A 477 -32.24 -26.71 -9.26
C ILE A 477 -31.03 -26.86 -8.34
N ALA A 478 -31.12 -26.44 -7.09
CA ALA A 478 -30.05 -26.58 -6.11
C ALA A 478 -29.62 -28.05 -5.94
N LYS A 479 -30.58 -28.99 -5.90
CA LYS A 479 -30.28 -30.43 -5.82
C LYS A 479 -29.69 -30.98 -7.12
N VAL A 480 -30.23 -30.61 -8.26
CA VAL A 480 -29.74 -31.09 -9.60
C VAL A 480 -28.33 -30.61 -9.87
N ARG A 481 -28.00 -29.40 -9.42
CA ARG A 481 -26.69 -28.79 -9.66
C ARG A 481 -25.70 -28.97 -8.50
N GLU A 482 -26.10 -29.65 -7.42
CA GLU A 482 -25.28 -29.81 -6.21
C GLU A 482 -24.79 -28.49 -5.61
N LEU A 483 -25.62 -27.43 -5.72
CA LEU A 483 -25.33 -26.08 -5.23
C LEU A 483 -26.27 -25.66 -4.11
N GLY A 484 -25.89 -24.71 -3.29
CA GLY A 484 -26.78 -24.13 -2.28
C GLY A 484 -27.94 -23.33 -2.92
N ALA A 485 -29.12 -23.35 -2.30
CA ALA A 485 -30.28 -22.58 -2.79
C ALA A 485 -29.97 -21.07 -2.87
N THR A 486 -29.14 -20.53 -1.99
CA THR A 486 -28.67 -19.13 -2.01
C THR A 486 -27.81 -18.84 -3.23
N THR A 487 -26.95 -19.80 -3.63
CA THR A 487 -26.14 -19.68 -4.85
C THR A 487 -27.03 -19.62 -6.09
N ILE A 488 -28.06 -20.47 -6.16
CA ILE A 488 -29.04 -20.45 -7.26
C ILE A 488 -29.77 -19.11 -7.31
N GLN A 489 -30.20 -18.58 -6.16
CA GLN A 489 -30.81 -17.24 -6.09
C GLN A 489 -29.85 -16.15 -6.54
N GLY A 490 -28.56 -16.27 -6.21
CA GLY A 490 -27.51 -15.36 -6.65
C GLY A 490 -27.34 -15.37 -8.17
N HIS A 491 -27.38 -16.56 -8.83
CA HIS A 491 -27.34 -16.68 -10.29
C HIS A 491 -28.53 -15.99 -10.95
N LEU A 492 -29.75 -16.20 -10.41
CA LEU A 492 -30.96 -15.57 -10.93
C LEU A 492 -30.93 -14.05 -10.75
N ALA A 493 -30.46 -13.57 -9.59
CA ALA A 493 -30.31 -12.14 -9.31
C ALA A 493 -29.31 -11.46 -10.26
N ARG A 494 -28.16 -12.09 -10.52
CA ARG A 494 -27.15 -11.59 -11.46
C ARG A 494 -27.69 -11.55 -12.90
N TYR A 495 -28.32 -12.63 -13.35
CA TYR A 495 -28.94 -12.68 -14.67
C TYR A 495 -29.98 -11.58 -14.85
N TYR A 496 -30.87 -11.38 -13.88
CA TYR A 496 -31.85 -10.31 -13.91
C TYR A 496 -31.20 -8.93 -13.91
N ALA A 497 -30.19 -8.69 -13.08
CA ALA A 497 -29.47 -7.43 -13.01
C ALA A 497 -28.72 -7.09 -14.31
N SER A 498 -28.26 -8.11 -15.06
CA SER A 498 -27.59 -7.95 -16.36
C SER A 498 -28.52 -7.73 -17.56
N GLY A 499 -29.82 -7.57 -17.34
CA GLY A 499 -30.77 -7.33 -18.43
C GLY A 499 -31.51 -8.59 -18.88
N GLY A 500 -31.22 -9.76 -18.30
CA GLY A 500 -31.88 -11.01 -18.65
C GLY A 500 -33.40 -10.99 -18.40
N ASP A 501 -34.18 -11.64 -19.25
CA ASP A 501 -35.62 -11.75 -19.10
C ASP A 501 -35.94 -12.79 -18.00
N LEU A 502 -36.46 -12.33 -16.87
CA LEU A 502 -36.80 -13.16 -15.72
C LEU A 502 -38.02 -12.58 -15.00
N ASP A 503 -39.03 -13.40 -14.78
CA ASP A 503 -40.18 -13.02 -13.96
C ASP A 503 -39.83 -12.98 -12.47
N ILE A 504 -39.40 -11.79 -12.00
CA ILE A 504 -39.04 -11.57 -10.60
C ILE A 504 -40.23 -11.80 -9.64
N ASP A 505 -41.48 -11.61 -10.11
CA ASP A 505 -42.67 -11.75 -9.28
C ASP A 505 -42.92 -13.24 -8.88
N SER A 506 -42.34 -14.17 -9.65
CA SER A 506 -42.33 -15.61 -9.31
C SER A 506 -41.31 -15.97 -8.21
N ILE A 507 -40.28 -15.12 -7.99
CA ILE A 507 -39.20 -15.39 -7.01
C ILE A 507 -39.36 -14.55 -5.74
N VAL A 508 -39.78 -13.29 -5.90
CA VAL A 508 -39.97 -12.33 -4.82
C VAL A 508 -41.41 -11.81 -4.90
N SER A 509 -42.25 -12.26 -3.99
CA SER A 509 -43.66 -11.88 -3.99
C SER A 509 -43.83 -10.35 -3.87
N LYS A 510 -44.92 -9.80 -4.44
CA LYS A 510 -45.25 -8.36 -4.34
C LYS A 510 -45.26 -7.84 -2.91
N LYS A 511 -45.64 -8.67 -1.95
CA LYS A 511 -45.61 -8.35 -0.52
C LYS A 511 -44.19 -8.20 -0.02
N GLU A 512 -43.30 -9.11 -0.37
CA GLU A 512 -41.87 -9.03 -0.01
C GLU A 512 -41.18 -7.82 -0.69
N GLN A 513 -41.51 -7.55 -1.96
CA GLN A 513 -41.03 -6.37 -2.66
C GLN A 513 -41.44 -5.08 -1.95
N SER A 514 -42.71 -4.95 -1.54
CA SER A 514 -43.20 -3.81 -0.78
C SER A 514 -42.52 -3.68 0.60
N GLN A 515 -42.20 -4.79 1.26
CA GLN A 515 -41.46 -4.76 2.51
C GLN A 515 -40.02 -4.27 2.31
N VAL A 516 -39.35 -4.71 1.26
CA VAL A 516 -37.99 -4.25 0.92
C VAL A 516 -38.01 -2.75 0.62
N LEU A 517 -38.95 -2.25 -0.20
CA LEU A 517 -39.08 -0.83 -0.50
C LEU A 517 -39.33 0.02 0.77
N LEU A 518 -40.19 -0.48 1.66
CA LEU A 518 -40.46 0.18 2.95
C LEU A 518 -39.22 0.18 3.87
N ALA A 519 -38.46 -0.93 3.87
CA ALA A 519 -37.21 -0.99 4.63
C ALA A 519 -36.17 -0.01 4.06
N MET A 520 -36.05 0.08 2.75
CA MET A 520 -35.16 1.06 2.07
C MET A 520 -35.53 2.50 2.40
N SER A 521 -36.80 2.86 2.48
CA SER A 521 -37.24 4.22 2.83
C SER A 521 -36.94 4.62 4.29
N LYS A 522 -36.74 3.65 5.18
CA LYS A 522 -36.44 3.88 6.61
C LYS A 522 -34.95 3.99 6.92
N VAL A 523 -34.11 3.53 6.01
CA VAL A 523 -32.65 3.50 6.20
C VAL A 523 -32.04 4.75 5.57
N LYS A 524 -31.34 5.57 6.37
CA LYS A 524 -30.67 6.79 5.90
C LYS A 524 -29.41 6.50 5.06
N ASP A 525 -28.84 5.31 5.18
CA ASP A 525 -27.63 4.88 4.48
C ASP A 525 -27.89 3.56 3.74
N TYR A 526 -27.90 3.61 2.41
CA TYR A 526 -28.17 2.48 1.53
C TYR A 526 -26.90 1.86 0.95
N HIS A 527 -25.71 2.27 1.39
CA HIS A 527 -24.44 1.71 0.91
C HIS A 527 -24.26 0.23 1.26
N TYR A 528 -25.06 -0.28 2.19
CA TYR A 528 -24.98 -1.66 2.63
C TYR A 528 -26.38 -2.31 2.64
N LEU A 529 -26.46 -3.55 2.16
CA LEU A 529 -27.70 -4.35 2.24
C LEU A 529 -28.07 -4.70 3.68
N ARG A 530 -27.10 -4.71 4.58
CA ARG A 530 -27.30 -5.12 5.98
C ARG A 530 -28.28 -4.23 6.74
N PRO A 531 -28.22 -2.88 6.69
CA PRO A 531 -29.22 -2.03 7.32
C PRO A 531 -30.64 -2.26 6.80
N ILE A 532 -30.78 -2.56 5.49
CA ILE A 532 -32.07 -2.94 4.89
C ILE A 532 -32.50 -4.30 5.41
N LYS A 533 -31.57 -5.26 5.46
CA LYS A 533 -31.84 -6.62 5.95
C LYS A 533 -32.27 -6.64 7.42
N GLU A 534 -31.68 -5.80 8.26
CA GLU A 534 -32.02 -5.70 9.69
C GLU A 534 -33.44 -5.16 9.93
N GLN A 535 -34.07 -4.51 8.95
CA GLN A 535 -35.46 -4.04 8.98
C GLN A 535 -36.44 -5.08 8.39
N LEU A 536 -35.96 -6.23 7.94
CA LEU A 536 -36.74 -7.23 7.21
C LEU A 536 -36.83 -8.56 7.97
N PRO A 537 -37.94 -9.32 7.79
CA PRO A 537 -38.05 -10.68 8.32
C PRO A 537 -36.90 -11.57 7.84
N SER A 538 -36.55 -12.59 8.64
CA SER A 538 -35.49 -13.56 8.29
C SER A 538 -35.73 -14.29 6.96
N SER A 539 -36.99 -14.42 6.53
CA SER A 539 -37.39 -15.04 5.26
C SER A 539 -37.00 -14.27 4.00
N ILE A 540 -36.64 -12.96 4.10
CA ILE A 540 -36.18 -12.14 3.00
C ILE A 540 -34.66 -12.07 3.08
N GLY A 541 -33.98 -12.92 2.30
CA GLY A 541 -32.52 -12.96 2.22
C GLY A 541 -31.94 -11.82 1.36
N TYR A 542 -30.62 -11.66 1.40
CA TYR A 542 -29.89 -10.64 0.63
C TYR A 542 -30.17 -10.72 -0.87
N GLU A 543 -30.29 -11.93 -1.44
CA GLU A 543 -30.52 -12.13 -2.86
C GLU A 543 -31.89 -11.59 -3.32
N LYS A 544 -32.93 -11.73 -2.49
CA LYS A 544 -34.23 -11.12 -2.76
C LYS A 544 -34.17 -9.58 -2.71
N ILE A 545 -33.39 -9.02 -1.78
CA ILE A 545 -33.17 -7.56 -1.68
C ILE A 545 -32.48 -7.08 -2.96
N LYS A 546 -31.43 -7.77 -3.42
CA LYS A 546 -30.71 -7.45 -4.66
C LYS A 546 -31.64 -7.46 -5.89
N MET A 547 -32.53 -8.46 -6.01
CA MET A 547 -33.51 -8.54 -7.10
C MET A 547 -34.47 -7.36 -7.10
N VAL A 548 -34.98 -6.94 -5.93
CA VAL A 548 -35.90 -5.78 -5.84
C VAL A 548 -35.17 -4.50 -6.22
N ILE A 549 -33.92 -4.30 -5.79
CA ILE A 549 -33.09 -3.16 -6.20
C ILE A 549 -32.86 -3.16 -7.72
N ALA A 550 -32.55 -4.31 -8.31
CA ALA A 550 -32.40 -4.44 -9.75
C ALA A 550 -33.68 -4.11 -10.53
N LYS A 551 -34.86 -4.48 -9.99
CA LYS A 551 -36.16 -4.12 -10.57
C LYS A 551 -36.39 -2.61 -10.58
N ILE A 552 -36.07 -1.92 -9.49
CA ILE A 552 -36.18 -0.45 -9.41
C ILE A 552 -35.30 0.20 -10.48
N LYS A 553 -34.07 -0.28 -10.63
CA LYS A 553 -33.14 0.24 -11.65
C LYS A 553 -33.67 0.09 -13.08
N ARG A 554 -34.31 -1.03 -13.40
CA ARG A 554 -34.93 -1.26 -14.73
C ARG A 554 -36.15 -0.39 -15.02
N ILE A 555 -36.89 0.02 -14.00
CA ILE A 555 -38.07 0.87 -14.16
C ILE A 555 -37.64 2.33 -14.39
N ASN A 556 -36.44 2.72 -13.95
CA ASN A 556 -35.91 4.09 -14.03
C ASN A 556 -34.94 4.31 -15.20
N ILE A 557 -34.79 3.34 -16.10
CA ILE A 557 -34.16 3.43 -17.42
C ILE A 557 -35.24 3.60 -18.49
#